data_961d07ab7ee0fda0c5ff762d3a952945
#
_entry.id   961d07ab7ee0fda0c5ff762d3a952945
#
_cell.length_a   1.000
_cell.length_b   1.000
_cell.length_c   1.000
_cell.angle_alpha   90.00
_cell.angle_beta   90.00
_cell.angle_gamma   90.00
#
_symmetry.space_group_name_H-M   'P 1'
#
loop_
_entity.id
_entity.type
_entity.pdbx_description
1 polymer ?
#
loop_
_entity_poly.entity_id
_entity_poly.type
_entity_poly.pdbx_seq_one_letter_code
_entity_poly.pdbx_strand_id
1 'polypeptide(L)'
;MLMHTVLFKPRPGLSDGDRHALEAALVSALSGIPAIRGFRLGRRVKHGAGYEASMREDLEFAAFVEFDDLDSLKIYLQHPAHQELGSRFMAATAAGFIYDYQMVDRSNLGGLLEGPRVKPSGGTGS
;
A
#
# COMPACT_ATOMS: atom_id res chain seq x y z
N MET A 1 3.93 3.87 -13.95
CA MET A 1 4.37 3.56 -12.58
C MET A 1 3.16 3.20 -11.73
N LEU A 2 3.27 2.14 -10.97
CA LEU A 2 2.21 1.73 -10.05
C LEU A 2 2.57 2.11 -8.64
N MET A 3 1.57 2.50 -7.86
CA MET A 3 1.73 2.79 -6.44
C MET A 3 0.92 1.78 -5.64
N HIS A 4 1.62 0.98 -4.85
CA HIS A 4 1.02 0.04 -3.91
C HIS A 4 0.85 0.79 -2.59
N THR A 5 -0.38 0.96 -2.16
CA THR A 5 -0.71 1.83 -1.04
C THR A 5 -1.32 1.01 0.09
N VAL A 6 -0.71 1.08 1.27
CA VAL A 6 -1.17 0.37 2.45
C VAL A 6 -1.42 1.38 3.55
N LEU A 7 -2.65 1.46 4.02
CA LEU A 7 -3.01 2.32 5.15
C LEU A 7 -3.46 1.42 6.29
N PHE A 8 -2.94 1.61 7.49
CA PHE A 8 -3.24 0.66 8.55
C PHE A 8 -3.11 1.24 9.94
N LYS A 9 -3.67 0.53 10.92
CA LYS A 9 -3.44 0.80 12.32
C LYS A 9 -3.15 -0.51 13.05
N PRO A 10 -2.23 -0.49 14.01
CA PRO A 10 -1.90 -1.67 14.81
C PRO A 10 -3.06 -2.07 15.71
N ARG A 11 -3.06 -3.32 16.13
CA ARG A 11 -4.02 -3.78 17.15
C ARG A 11 -3.74 -3.10 18.48
N PRO A 12 -4.78 -2.76 19.23
CA PRO A 12 -4.59 -2.30 20.59
C PRO A 12 -3.83 -3.35 21.40
N GLY A 13 -2.89 -2.92 22.22
CA GLY A 13 -2.14 -3.83 23.07
C GLY A 13 -1.07 -4.64 22.37
N LEU A 14 -0.69 -4.26 21.16
CA LEU A 14 0.39 -4.93 20.45
C LEU A 14 1.68 -4.85 21.27
N SER A 15 2.32 -5.99 21.51
CA SER A 15 3.54 -6.03 22.31
C SER A 15 4.70 -5.39 21.56
N ASP A 16 5.75 -4.99 22.32
CA ASP A 16 6.96 -4.46 21.70
C ASP A 16 7.61 -5.49 20.79
N GLY A 17 7.59 -6.77 21.20
CA GLY A 17 8.12 -7.84 20.36
C GLY A 17 7.42 -7.94 19.03
N ASP A 18 6.10 -7.85 19.03
CA ASP A 18 5.32 -7.92 17.79
C ASP A 18 5.54 -6.67 16.93
N ARG A 19 5.69 -5.50 17.55
CA ARG A 19 6.03 -4.27 16.82
C ARG A 19 7.35 -4.40 16.12
N HIS A 20 8.37 -4.88 16.84
CA HIS A 20 9.69 -5.08 16.28
C HIS A 20 9.70 -6.12 15.18
N ALA A 21 8.92 -7.19 15.33
CA ALA A 21 8.84 -8.22 14.31
C ALA A 21 8.22 -7.67 13.02
N LEU A 22 7.19 -6.85 13.14
CA LEU A 22 6.58 -6.22 11.97
C LEU A 22 7.56 -5.24 11.31
N GLU A 23 8.23 -4.41 12.10
CA GLU A 23 9.22 -3.47 11.58
C GLU A 23 10.36 -4.18 10.87
N ALA A 24 10.86 -5.27 11.45
CA ALA A 24 11.94 -6.04 10.84
C ALA A 24 11.50 -6.67 9.52
N ALA A 25 10.28 -7.20 9.46
CA ALA A 25 9.75 -7.78 8.24
C ALA A 25 9.56 -6.69 7.16
N LEU A 26 9.14 -5.51 7.56
CA LEU A 26 8.96 -4.38 6.66
C LEU A 26 10.31 -3.93 6.08
N VAL A 27 11.31 -3.78 6.93
CA VAL A 27 12.67 -3.43 6.48
C VAL A 27 13.21 -4.48 5.52
N SER A 28 13.05 -5.76 5.88
CA SER A 28 13.54 -6.87 5.06
C SER A 28 12.89 -6.85 3.67
N ALA A 29 11.57 -6.67 3.61
CA ALA A 29 10.87 -6.66 2.33
C ALA A 29 11.24 -5.43 1.50
N LEU A 30 11.19 -4.25 2.10
CA LEU A 30 11.39 -3.01 1.35
C LEU A 30 12.84 -2.82 0.91
N SER A 31 13.79 -3.34 1.69
CA SER A 31 15.21 -3.21 1.34
C SER A 31 15.72 -4.37 0.52
N GLY A 32 15.05 -5.52 0.56
CA GLY A 32 15.59 -6.74 -0.02
C GLY A 32 14.97 -7.21 -1.31
N ILE A 33 13.89 -6.58 -1.77
CA ILE A 33 13.21 -7.01 -2.99
C ILE A 33 13.57 -6.08 -4.14
N PRO A 34 14.36 -6.54 -5.11
CA PRO A 34 14.85 -5.67 -6.18
C PRO A 34 13.77 -5.09 -7.08
N ALA A 35 12.60 -5.71 -7.14
CA ALA A 35 11.51 -5.23 -7.98
C ALA A 35 10.94 -3.89 -7.51
N ILE A 36 11.22 -3.50 -6.26
CA ILE A 36 10.75 -2.23 -5.72
C ILE A 36 11.56 -1.09 -6.31
N ARG A 37 10.88 -0.11 -6.88
CA ARG A 37 11.52 1.09 -7.43
C ARG A 37 11.84 2.10 -6.32
N GLY A 38 10.95 2.24 -5.35
CA GLY A 38 11.14 3.14 -4.23
C GLY A 38 10.00 2.97 -3.24
N PHE A 39 10.15 3.57 -2.06
CA PHE A 39 9.08 3.51 -1.07
C PHE A 39 9.14 4.69 -0.13
N ARG A 40 7.98 4.97 0.49
CA ARG A 40 7.87 5.97 1.54
C ARG A 40 6.95 5.44 2.62
N LEU A 41 7.29 5.73 3.87
CA LEU A 41 6.48 5.35 5.01
C LEU A 41 6.10 6.61 5.76
N GLY A 42 4.89 6.64 6.32
CA GLY A 42 4.43 7.83 7.01
C GLY A 42 3.54 7.54 8.20
N ARG A 43 3.43 8.56 9.04
CA ARG A 43 2.48 8.59 10.16
C ARG A 43 1.40 9.60 9.84
N ARG A 44 0.17 9.29 10.25
CA ARG A 44 -0.94 10.21 10.04
C ARG A 44 -0.69 11.51 10.81
N VAL A 45 -0.96 12.62 10.15
CA VAL A 45 -0.90 13.95 10.75
C VAL A 45 -2.34 14.44 10.91
N LYS A 46 -2.66 14.92 12.10
CA LYS A 46 -3.97 15.54 12.37
C LYS A 46 -3.76 17.03 12.60
N HIS A 47 -4.57 17.84 11.94
CA HIS A 47 -4.38 19.28 11.96
C HIS A 47 -5.69 20.06 12.14
N GLY A 48 -6.78 19.36 12.44
CA GLY A 48 -8.05 20.02 12.76
C GLY A 48 -8.94 20.36 11.59
N ALA A 49 -8.57 19.99 10.37
CA ALA A 49 -9.46 20.22 9.25
C ALA A 49 -10.74 19.40 9.41
N GLY A 50 -11.85 19.96 8.90
CA GLY A 50 -13.16 19.34 9.08
C GLY A 50 -13.29 17.93 8.58
N TYR A 51 -12.57 17.59 7.49
CA TYR A 51 -12.66 16.24 6.92
C TYR A 51 -12.12 15.16 7.88
N GLU A 52 -11.28 15.52 8.85
CA GLU A 52 -10.76 14.54 9.80
C GLU A 52 -11.88 13.92 10.62
N ALA A 53 -12.85 14.72 11.01
CA ALA A 53 -13.97 14.21 11.79
C ALA A 53 -14.88 13.29 10.98
N SER A 54 -14.81 13.37 9.65
CA SER A 54 -15.63 12.53 8.77
C SER A 54 -15.00 11.19 8.48
N MET A 55 -13.73 11.00 8.82
CA MET A 55 -13.04 9.74 8.57
C MET A 55 -13.44 8.72 9.62
N ARG A 56 -13.87 7.56 9.15
CA ARG A 56 -14.34 6.48 10.06
C ARG A 56 -13.19 5.75 10.73
N GLU A 57 -12.05 5.63 10.05
CA GLU A 57 -10.91 4.91 10.56
C GLU A 57 -9.77 5.86 10.81
N ASP A 58 -9.09 5.67 11.93
CA ASP A 58 -7.86 6.39 12.23
C ASP A 58 -6.70 5.49 11.80
N LEU A 59 -6.34 5.55 10.55
CA LEU A 59 -5.27 4.72 10.00
C LEU A 59 -3.96 5.45 10.24
N GLU A 60 -3.30 5.06 11.31
CA GLU A 60 -2.16 5.78 11.87
C GLU A 60 -0.91 5.74 10.98
N PHE A 61 -0.78 4.73 10.15
CA PHE A 61 0.43 4.52 9.36
C PHE A 61 0.10 4.28 7.89
N ALA A 62 1.04 4.65 7.04
CA ALA A 62 0.92 4.44 5.60
C ALA A 62 2.23 3.96 5.02
N ALA A 63 2.14 3.08 4.04
CA ALA A 63 3.27 2.67 3.23
C ALA A 63 2.90 2.88 1.76
N PHE A 64 3.81 3.51 1.04
CA PHE A 64 3.65 3.76 -0.40
C PHE A 64 4.83 3.11 -1.09
N VAL A 65 4.58 2.09 -1.88
CA VAL A 65 5.65 1.34 -2.55
C VAL A 65 5.48 1.49 -4.05
N GLU A 66 6.54 1.92 -4.73
CA GLU A 66 6.51 2.21 -6.16
C GLU A 66 7.06 1.06 -6.96
N PHE A 67 6.38 0.76 -8.06
CA PHE A 67 6.81 -0.26 -9.01
C PHE A 67 6.76 0.30 -10.42
N ASP A 68 7.68 -0.14 -11.28
CA ASP A 68 7.69 0.32 -12.66
C ASP A 68 6.43 -0.13 -13.41
N ASP A 69 5.99 -1.35 -13.14
CA ASP A 69 4.88 -1.95 -13.86
C ASP A 69 4.21 -3.06 -13.02
N LEU A 70 3.17 -3.63 -13.59
CA LEU A 70 2.41 -4.68 -12.93
C LEU A 70 3.25 -5.93 -12.67
N ASP A 71 4.14 -6.28 -13.59
CA ASP A 71 4.98 -7.47 -13.42
C ASP A 71 5.88 -7.31 -12.20
N SER A 72 6.45 -6.13 -12.00
CA SER A 72 7.28 -5.84 -10.82
C SER A 72 6.48 -5.96 -9.53
N LEU A 73 5.24 -5.46 -9.52
CA LEU A 73 4.35 -5.62 -8.37
C LEU A 73 4.08 -7.09 -8.08
N LYS A 74 3.83 -7.90 -9.11
CA LYS A 74 3.57 -9.32 -8.92
C LYS A 74 4.77 -10.06 -8.37
N ILE A 75 5.98 -9.71 -8.83
CA ILE A 75 7.22 -10.27 -8.29
C ILE A 75 7.33 -9.97 -6.79
N TYR A 76 7.04 -8.73 -6.40
CA TYR A 76 7.05 -8.32 -5.00
C TYR A 76 6.05 -9.14 -4.19
N LEU A 77 4.82 -9.24 -4.66
CA LEU A 77 3.76 -9.94 -3.92
C LEU A 77 4.05 -11.42 -3.72
N GLN A 78 4.81 -12.03 -4.62
CA GLN A 78 5.15 -13.44 -4.56
C GLN A 78 6.48 -13.71 -3.86
N HIS A 79 7.22 -12.67 -3.52
CA HIS A 79 8.54 -12.82 -2.90
C HIS A 79 8.41 -13.35 -1.47
N PRO A 80 9.29 -14.27 -1.03
CA PRO A 80 9.24 -14.78 0.33
C PRO A 80 9.28 -13.72 1.42
N ALA A 81 10.06 -12.66 1.22
CA ALA A 81 10.12 -11.55 2.20
C ALA A 81 8.78 -10.84 2.31
N HIS A 82 8.02 -10.73 1.21
CA HIS A 82 6.67 -10.16 1.26
C HIS A 82 5.69 -11.12 1.94
N GLN A 83 5.85 -12.42 1.73
CA GLN A 83 5.01 -13.41 2.40
C GLN A 83 5.16 -13.29 3.92
N GLU A 84 6.38 -13.14 4.39
CA GLU A 84 6.65 -12.95 5.81
C GLU A 84 6.05 -11.63 6.30
N LEU A 85 6.24 -10.55 5.55
CA LEU A 85 5.66 -9.25 5.88
C LEU A 85 4.14 -9.35 5.97
N GLY A 86 3.51 -10.00 5.01
CA GLY A 86 2.05 -10.16 5.00
C GLY A 86 1.54 -10.89 6.21
N SER A 87 2.23 -11.95 6.62
CA SER A 87 1.87 -12.72 7.80
C SER A 87 1.97 -11.87 9.07
N ARG A 88 3.07 -11.13 9.22
CA ARG A 88 3.26 -10.24 10.38
C ARG A 88 2.24 -9.10 10.39
N PHE A 89 1.95 -8.56 9.20
CA PHE A 89 0.99 -7.49 9.05
C PHE A 89 -0.40 -7.95 9.48
N MET A 90 -0.86 -9.11 9.01
CA MET A 90 -2.16 -9.64 9.38
C MET A 90 -2.27 -9.88 10.88
N ALA A 91 -1.19 -10.36 11.49
CA ALA A 91 -1.20 -10.63 12.93
C ALA A 91 -1.20 -9.35 13.77
N ALA A 92 -0.64 -8.26 13.26
CA ALA A 92 -0.38 -7.05 14.03
C ALA A 92 -1.40 -5.92 13.83
N THR A 93 -2.27 -6.01 12.81
CA THR A 93 -3.13 -4.87 12.48
C THR A 93 -4.57 -5.09 12.88
N ALA A 94 -5.22 -4.01 13.32
CA ALA A 94 -6.65 -4.00 13.61
C ALA A 94 -7.46 -3.68 12.36
N ALA A 95 -6.95 -2.79 11.52
CA ALA A 95 -7.59 -2.40 10.26
C ALA A 95 -6.52 -2.02 9.26
N GLY A 96 -6.77 -2.34 8.00
CA GLY A 96 -5.86 -1.98 6.94
C GLY A 96 -6.56 -1.96 5.60
N PHE A 97 -6.11 -1.06 4.73
CA PHE A 97 -6.59 -0.98 3.35
C PHE A 97 -5.39 -1.06 2.43
N ILE A 98 -5.48 -1.90 1.43
CA ILE A 98 -4.40 -2.12 0.48
C ILE A 98 -4.98 -1.91 -0.92
N TYR A 99 -4.47 -0.89 -1.61
CA TYR A 99 -4.94 -0.55 -2.95
C TYR A 99 -3.75 -0.27 -3.86
N ASP A 100 -3.90 -0.66 -5.10
CA ASP A 100 -2.88 -0.43 -6.12
C ASP A 100 -3.42 0.51 -7.17
N TYR A 101 -2.62 1.52 -7.52
CA TYR A 101 -3.03 2.56 -8.44
C TYR A 101 -2.03 2.73 -9.58
N GLN A 102 -2.55 2.86 -10.79
CA GLN A 102 -1.75 3.33 -11.91
C GLN A 102 -1.62 4.84 -11.78
N MET A 103 -0.40 5.32 -11.63
CA MET A 103 -0.18 6.75 -11.46
C MET A 103 -0.13 7.44 -12.82
N VAL A 104 -0.64 8.66 -12.87
CA VAL A 104 -0.59 9.49 -14.05
C VAL A 104 0.18 10.75 -13.73
N ASP A 105 0.87 11.30 -14.74
CA ASP A 105 1.58 12.55 -14.56
C ASP A 105 0.72 13.72 -15.03
N ARG A 106 1.29 14.91 -14.94
CA ARG A 106 0.57 16.14 -15.29
C ARG A 106 0.04 16.12 -16.73
N SER A 107 0.81 15.55 -17.65
CA SER A 107 0.40 15.53 -19.05
C SER A 107 -0.78 14.62 -19.31
N ASN A 108 -1.08 13.72 -18.38
CA ASN A 108 -2.15 12.73 -18.54
C ASN A 108 -3.29 12.91 -17.55
N LEU A 109 -3.39 14.10 -16.93
CA LEU A 109 -4.46 14.34 -15.95
C LEU A 109 -5.84 14.38 -16.58
N GLY A 110 -5.92 14.88 -17.80
CA GLY A 110 -7.20 14.92 -18.49
C GLY A 110 -7.70 13.49 -18.71
N GLY A 111 -8.92 13.24 -18.34
CA GLY A 111 -9.50 11.90 -18.49
C GLY A 111 -9.27 10.96 -17.32
N LEU A 112 -8.54 11.38 -16.29
CA LEU A 112 -8.31 10.51 -15.14
C LEU A 112 -9.60 9.99 -14.53
N LEU A 113 -10.58 10.86 -14.36
CA LEU A 113 -11.84 10.49 -13.72
C LEU A 113 -12.79 9.73 -14.64
N GLU A 114 -12.43 9.53 -15.90
CA GLU A 114 -13.22 8.69 -16.79
C GLU A 114 -13.02 7.21 -16.47
N GLY A 115 -12.04 6.91 -15.63
CA GLY A 115 -11.76 5.56 -15.21
C GLY A 115 -10.90 4.80 -16.19
N PRO A 116 -10.53 3.58 -15.84
CA PRO A 116 -9.69 2.77 -16.70
C PRO A 116 -10.46 2.36 -17.95
N ARG A 117 -9.75 2.31 -19.06
CA ARG A 117 -10.34 1.83 -20.29
C ARG A 117 -10.31 0.33 -20.29
N VAL A 118 -11.46 -0.25 -20.38
CA VAL A 118 -11.54 -1.69 -20.47
C VAL A 118 -11.68 -2.05 -21.93
N LYS A 119 -10.74 -2.82 -22.42
CA LYS A 119 -10.88 -3.26 -23.77
C LYS A 119 -11.99 -4.23 -23.84
N PRO A 120 -12.77 -4.06 -24.82
CA PRO A 120 -13.84 -5.00 -25.04
C PRO A 120 -13.15 -6.26 -25.38
N SER A 121 -13.15 -7.13 -24.75
CA SER A 121 -12.50 -8.13 -25.03
C SER A 121 -13.17 -9.08 -25.21
N GLY A 122 -13.01 -9.41 -25.96
CA GLY A 122 -13.31 -10.38 -25.87
C GLY A 122 -13.96 -10.41 -24.71
N GLY A 123 -14.58 -9.91 -24.51
CA GLY A 123 -15.27 -10.04 -23.53
C GLY A 123 -15.22 -9.41 -22.47
N THR A 124 -14.86 -9.01 -22.27
CA THR A 124 -14.91 -8.51 -21.24
C THR A 124 -15.08 -7.43 -21.08
N GLY A 125 -15.45 -7.21 -20.86
CA GLY A 125 -15.62 -6.46 -20.42
C GLY A 125 -15.69 -5.37 -20.38
N SER A 126 -15.88 -5.02 -20.41
CA SER A 126 -16.13 -3.96 -20.26
C SER A 126 -16.06 -3.37 -19.47
#